data_03e95a84da1708436ac9ac6f916bd880
#
_entry.id   03e95a84da1708436ac9ac6f916bd880
#
_cell.length_a   1.000
_cell.length_b   1.000
_cell.length_c   1.000
_cell.angle_alpha   90.00
_cell.angle_beta   90.00
_cell.angle_gamma   90.00
#
_symmetry.space_group_name_H-M   'P 1'
#
loop_
_entity.id
_entity.type
_entity.pdbx_description
1 polymer ?
#
loop_
_entity_poly.entity_id
_entity_poly.type
_entity_poly.pdbx_seq_one_letter_code
_entity_poly.pdbx_strand_id
1 'polypeptide(L)'
;MKTTYFYLGAFLLCLTSCKKEVKIEEKTIIEADTVPEVTTTTENPAEPMDSVAMHKAWEEYATPTEPHKRMTSETGTWNEDLTFWMSPNDKNPQKYTATAEVKMILGGRYQEQKHKGKMMGMDFEGISTLAYNNASQEYTTTWIDNMATGMMIATGKFDPSSKSTTFSGEMVDPMSKKSKKYRQVVTIIDNDTQKMESFDETPDGKEFKSMEILMKRKK
;
A
#
# COMPACT_ATOMS: atom_id res chain seq x y z
N MET A 1 -50.45 30.69 12.90
CA MET A 1 -50.47 30.70 11.43
C MET A 1 -49.54 31.78 10.96
N LYS A 2 -48.33 31.42 10.49
CA LYS A 2 -47.42 32.32 9.72
C LYS A 2 -46.84 31.48 8.57
N THR A 3 -47.31 31.82 7.38
CA THR A 3 -46.94 31.20 6.12
C THR A 3 -45.63 31.77 5.64
N THR A 4 -44.59 30.93 5.44
CA THR A 4 -43.30 31.36 4.90
C THR A 4 -43.22 30.89 3.43
N TYR A 5 -43.13 31.83 2.51
CA TYR A 5 -42.99 31.56 1.10
C TYR A 5 -41.51 31.21 0.76
N PHE A 6 -41.34 30.11 0.05
CA PHE A 6 -40.05 29.67 -0.53
C PHE A 6 -39.93 30.29 -1.92
N TYR A 7 -38.93 31.17 -2.13
CA TYR A 7 -38.57 31.67 -3.46
C TYR A 7 -37.61 30.69 -4.13
N LEU A 8 -38.05 30.15 -5.26
CA LEU A 8 -37.27 29.30 -6.16
C LEU A 8 -36.55 30.24 -7.14
N GLY A 9 -35.26 30.52 -6.93
CA GLY A 9 -34.41 31.29 -7.82
C GLY A 9 -33.78 30.40 -8.89
N ALA A 10 -34.26 30.51 -10.13
CA ALA A 10 -33.64 29.88 -11.29
C ALA A 10 -32.36 30.64 -11.67
N PHE A 11 -31.21 29.98 -11.55
CA PHE A 11 -29.90 30.53 -11.98
C PHE A 11 -29.61 30.10 -13.41
N LEU A 12 -29.75 31.03 -14.35
CA LEU A 12 -29.47 30.83 -15.77
C LEU A 12 -27.97 31.07 -16.02
N LEU A 13 -27.22 29.99 -16.26
CA LEU A 13 -25.79 30.02 -16.60
C LEU A 13 -25.62 30.30 -18.11
N CYS A 14 -25.22 31.54 -18.45
CA CYS A 14 -24.76 31.89 -19.79
C CYS A 14 -23.32 31.36 -20.00
N LEU A 15 -23.17 30.38 -20.89
CA LEU A 15 -21.88 29.95 -21.40
C LEU A 15 -21.39 30.90 -22.49
N THR A 16 -20.46 31.80 -22.15
CA THR A 16 -19.71 32.58 -23.16
C THR A 16 -18.43 31.84 -23.48
N SER A 17 -18.39 31.23 -24.65
CA SER A 17 -17.21 30.63 -25.25
C SER A 17 -16.28 31.71 -25.78
N CYS A 18 -15.17 31.99 -25.08
CA CYS A 18 -14.08 32.80 -25.63
C CYS A 18 -13.06 31.87 -26.33
N LYS A 19 -13.08 31.92 -27.67
CA LYS A 19 -11.95 31.41 -28.48
C LYS A 19 -10.79 32.39 -28.34
N LYS A 20 -9.68 31.96 -27.76
CA LYS A 20 -8.38 32.65 -27.83
C LYS A 20 -7.63 32.13 -29.05
N GLU A 21 -7.47 33.02 -30.05
CA GLU A 21 -6.52 32.82 -31.15
C GLU A 21 -5.09 32.99 -30.58
N VAL A 22 -4.25 31.95 -30.75
CA VAL A 22 -2.81 32.00 -30.44
C VAL A 22 -2.09 32.47 -31.70
N LYS A 23 -1.57 33.71 -31.67
CA LYS A 23 -0.63 34.22 -32.71
C LYS A 23 0.73 33.54 -32.45
N ILE A 24 1.21 32.81 -33.46
CA ILE A 24 2.56 32.28 -33.51
C ILE A 24 3.45 33.40 -34.00
N GLU A 25 4.34 33.93 -33.16
CA GLU A 25 5.44 34.77 -33.58
C GLU A 25 6.61 33.88 -34.00
N GLU A 26 7.04 33.97 -35.27
CA GLU A 26 8.27 33.39 -35.79
C GLU A 26 9.46 34.04 -35.08
N LYS A 27 10.25 33.26 -34.36
CA LYS A 27 11.54 33.68 -33.81
C LYS A 27 12.67 32.90 -34.47
N THR A 28 13.49 33.68 -35.11
CA THR A 28 14.71 33.41 -35.85
C THR A 28 15.58 32.30 -35.25
N ILE A 29 16.04 31.40 -36.11
CA ILE A 29 16.99 30.34 -35.92
C ILE A 29 18.35 30.89 -35.53
N ILE A 30 18.93 30.43 -34.41
CA ILE A 30 20.36 30.49 -34.12
C ILE A 30 20.88 29.07 -34.01
N GLU A 31 21.93 28.78 -34.74
CA GLU A 31 22.60 27.49 -34.94
C GLU A 31 23.12 26.82 -33.66
N ALA A 32 23.00 25.51 -33.68
CA ALA A 32 23.91 24.46 -33.22
C ALA A 32 24.35 24.42 -31.75
N ASP A 33 23.79 23.46 -31.02
CA ASP A 33 24.61 22.53 -30.27
C ASP A 33 23.98 21.15 -30.24
N THR A 34 24.78 20.12 -30.43
CA THR A 34 24.41 18.72 -30.64
C THR A 34 23.62 18.15 -29.47
N VAL A 35 22.33 17.97 -29.68
CA VAL A 35 21.47 17.17 -28.80
C VAL A 35 21.74 15.69 -29.09
N PRO A 36 22.07 14.84 -28.10
CA PRO A 36 22.18 13.40 -28.33
C PRO A 36 20.80 12.86 -28.77
N GLU A 37 20.82 12.13 -29.88
CA GLU A 37 19.69 11.43 -30.46
C GLU A 37 19.06 10.50 -29.42
N VAL A 38 17.91 10.91 -28.86
CA VAL A 38 17.06 10.03 -28.08
C VAL A 38 16.48 9.01 -29.05
N THR A 39 17.08 7.82 -29.06
CA THR A 39 16.52 6.66 -29.75
C THR A 39 15.15 6.36 -29.10
N THR A 40 14.09 6.92 -29.66
CA THR A 40 12.73 6.45 -29.40
C THR A 40 12.64 5.05 -29.96
N THR A 41 12.80 4.04 -29.10
CA THR A 41 12.30 2.70 -29.38
C THR A 41 10.79 2.85 -29.58
N THR A 42 10.36 2.87 -30.84
CA THR A 42 8.96 2.69 -31.21
C THR A 42 8.58 1.28 -30.74
N GLU A 43 8.01 1.18 -29.53
CA GLU A 43 7.25 -0.01 -29.15
C GLU A 43 6.14 -0.16 -30.19
N ASN A 44 6.20 -1.24 -30.94
CA ASN A 44 5.17 -1.60 -31.88
C ASN A 44 3.83 -1.64 -31.13
N PRO A 45 2.80 -0.89 -31.54
CA PRO A 45 1.52 -0.93 -30.85
C PRO A 45 1.06 -2.40 -30.82
N ALA A 46 0.82 -2.93 -29.60
CA ALA A 46 0.33 -4.29 -29.41
C ALA A 46 -0.88 -4.49 -30.30
N GLU A 47 -0.90 -5.58 -31.07
CA GLU A 47 -2.06 -5.92 -31.91
C GLU A 47 -3.32 -5.96 -31.04
N PRO A 48 -4.46 -5.44 -31.52
CA PRO A 48 -5.69 -5.41 -30.73
C PRO A 48 -6.09 -6.85 -30.40
N MET A 49 -6.12 -7.16 -29.11
CA MET A 49 -6.56 -8.46 -28.59
C MET A 49 -8.03 -8.66 -28.97
N ASP A 50 -8.39 -9.83 -29.47
CA ASP A 50 -9.78 -10.16 -29.79
C ASP A 50 -10.65 -10.17 -28.50
N SER A 51 -11.97 -10.01 -28.65
CA SER A 51 -12.89 -9.90 -27.52
C SER A 51 -12.91 -11.14 -26.63
N VAL A 52 -12.66 -12.33 -27.19
CA VAL A 52 -12.63 -13.59 -26.41
C VAL A 52 -11.37 -13.67 -25.57
N ALA A 53 -10.22 -13.35 -26.16
CA ALA A 53 -8.95 -13.29 -25.44
C ALA A 53 -8.98 -12.23 -24.33
N MET A 54 -9.59 -11.07 -24.58
CA MET A 54 -9.76 -10.00 -23.57
C MET A 54 -10.65 -10.47 -22.41
N HIS A 55 -11.76 -11.13 -22.70
CA HIS A 55 -12.66 -11.65 -21.66
C HIS A 55 -11.95 -12.70 -20.79
N LYS A 56 -11.24 -13.63 -21.41
CA LYS A 56 -10.46 -14.65 -20.69
C LYS A 56 -9.38 -14.02 -19.79
N ALA A 57 -8.64 -13.03 -20.29
CA ALA A 57 -7.62 -12.34 -19.52
C ALA A 57 -8.21 -11.63 -18.29
N TRP A 58 -9.39 -11.00 -18.43
CA TRP A 58 -10.10 -10.41 -17.31
C TRP A 58 -10.61 -11.44 -16.29
N GLU A 59 -11.10 -12.57 -16.73
CA GLU A 59 -11.54 -13.67 -15.87
C GLU A 59 -10.36 -14.22 -15.07
N GLU A 60 -9.23 -14.49 -15.69
CA GLU A 60 -7.99 -14.93 -15.03
C GLU A 60 -7.49 -13.89 -14.03
N TYR A 61 -7.51 -12.61 -14.39
CA TYR A 61 -7.12 -11.51 -13.50
C TYR A 61 -8.03 -11.39 -12.28
N ALA A 62 -9.35 -11.52 -12.47
CA ALA A 62 -10.35 -11.29 -11.43
C ALA A 62 -10.56 -12.49 -10.49
N THR A 63 -10.11 -13.70 -10.87
CA THR A 63 -10.39 -14.92 -10.13
C THR A 63 -9.39 -15.14 -8.99
N PRO A 64 -9.84 -15.33 -7.72
CA PRO A 64 -8.96 -15.69 -6.62
C PRO A 64 -8.19 -17.00 -6.89
N THR A 65 -6.89 -16.98 -6.63
CA THR A 65 -5.95 -18.07 -6.89
C THR A 65 -5.33 -18.62 -5.60
N GLU A 66 -4.30 -19.47 -5.69
CA GLU A 66 -3.65 -20.09 -4.52
C GLU A 66 -3.12 -19.06 -3.49
N PRO A 67 -2.53 -17.92 -3.88
CA PRO A 67 -2.19 -16.86 -2.92
C PRO A 67 -3.39 -16.35 -2.09
N HIS A 68 -4.56 -16.25 -2.70
CA HIS A 68 -5.79 -15.84 -1.98
C HIS A 68 -6.28 -16.91 -1.01
N LYS A 69 -6.10 -18.21 -1.32
CA LYS A 69 -6.40 -19.30 -0.38
C LYS A 69 -5.47 -19.27 0.83
N ARG A 70 -4.18 -18.94 0.61
CA ARG A 70 -3.23 -18.73 1.71
C ARG A 70 -3.69 -17.59 2.61
N MET A 71 -4.06 -16.43 2.05
CA MET A 71 -4.64 -15.33 2.82
C MET A 71 -5.89 -15.78 3.60
N THR A 72 -6.74 -16.63 3.00
CA THR A 72 -7.91 -17.19 3.66
C THR A 72 -7.55 -18.06 4.86
N SER A 73 -6.45 -18.82 4.81
CA SER A 73 -6.01 -19.67 5.92
C SER A 73 -5.57 -18.87 7.16
N GLU A 74 -5.26 -17.59 6.97
CA GLU A 74 -4.84 -16.68 8.04
C GLU A 74 -6.02 -16.00 8.74
N THR A 75 -7.26 -16.17 8.26
CA THR A 75 -8.45 -15.54 8.87
C THR A 75 -8.69 -16.00 10.30
N GLY A 76 -9.20 -15.10 11.13
CA GLY A 76 -9.48 -15.35 12.53
C GLY A 76 -9.03 -14.23 13.44
N THR A 77 -9.03 -14.49 14.75
CA THR A 77 -8.54 -13.55 15.77
C THR A 77 -7.15 -13.97 16.23
N TRP A 78 -6.27 -13.00 16.38
CA TRP A 78 -4.88 -13.20 16.79
C TRP A 78 -4.52 -12.36 18.01
N ASN A 79 -3.73 -12.92 18.91
CA ASN A 79 -3.05 -12.15 19.95
C ASN A 79 -1.68 -11.77 19.43
N GLU A 80 -1.27 -10.54 19.70
CA GLU A 80 -0.04 -9.95 19.20
C GLU A 80 0.86 -9.54 20.37
N ASP A 81 2.09 -10.02 20.35
CA ASP A 81 3.18 -9.56 21.19
C ASP A 81 4.10 -8.66 20.35
N LEU A 82 4.14 -7.37 20.66
CA LEU A 82 4.91 -6.37 19.92
C LEU A 82 6.16 -5.97 20.69
N THR A 83 7.28 -5.90 19.99
CA THR A 83 8.54 -5.40 20.54
C THR A 83 9.13 -4.36 19.60
N PHE A 84 9.49 -3.18 20.13
CA PHE A 84 10.08 -2.06 19.40
C PHE A 84 11.46 -1.74 19.91
N TRP A 85 12.44 -1.60 19.01
CA TRP A 85 13.80 -1.15 19.29
C TRP A 85 14.01 0.24 18.68
N MET A 86 14.43 1.18 19.50
CA MET A 86 14.67 2.56 19.06
C MET A 86 16.04 2.74 18.40
N SER A 87 16.93 1.77 18.53
CA SER A 87 18.27 1.76 17.95
C SER A 87 18.82 0.33 17.89
N PRO A 88 19.91 0.07 17.11
CA PRO A 88 20.51 -1.27 16.99
C PRO A 88 20.95 -1.88 18.31
N ASN A 89 21.32 -1.04 19.29
CA ASN A 89 21.85 -1.46 20.59
C ASN A 89 20.88 -1.22 21.75
N ASP A 90 19.58 -1.05 21.45
CA ASP A 90 18.57 -0.83 22.47
C ASP A 90 18.47 -2.05 23.40
N LYS A 91 18.87 -1.85 24.68
CA LYS A 91 18.84 -2.90 25.71
C LYS A 91 17.50 -2.96 26.45
N ASN A 92 16.64 -1.98 26.24
CA ASN A 92 15.35 -1.84 26.90
C ASN A 92 14.22 -1.62 25.87
N PRO A 93 13.99 -2.58 24.95
CA PRO A 93 12.97 -2.42 23.92
C PRO A 93 11.58 -2.26 24.57
N GLN A 94 10.76 -1.44 23.96
CA GLN A 94 9.39 -1.25 24.39
C GLN A 94 8.53 -2.45 23.98
N LYS A 95 7.66 -2.92 24.88
CA LYS A 95 6.80 -4.07 24.63
C LYS A 95 5.34 -3.69 24.85
N TYR A 96 4.50 -4.16 23.93
CA TYR A 96 3.06 -3.94 23.95
C TYR A 96 2.35 -5.24 23.56
N THR A 97 1.05 -5.29 23.80
CA THR A 97 0.17 -6.35 23.33
C THR A 97 -1.00 -5.74 22.58
N ALA A 98 -1.45 -6.44 21.54
CA ALA A 98 -2.63 -6.08 20.79
C ALA A 98 -3.41 -7.34 20.39
N THR A 99 -4.51 -7.16 19.72
CA THR A 99 -5.27 -8.21 19.05
C THR A 99 -5.52 -7.79 17.60
N ALA A 100 -5.48 -8.75 16.68
CA ALA A 100 -5.88 -8.54 15.29
C ALA A 100 -7.08 -9.40 14.94
N GLU A 101 -8.06 -8.81 14.24
CA GLU A 101 -9.13 -9.51 13.54
C GLU A 101 -8.79 -9.54 12.05
N VAL A 102 -8.61 -10.74 11.50
CA VAL A 102 -8.22 -10.97 10.10
C VAL A 102 -9.34 -11.62 9.35
N LYS A 103 -9.76 -11.02 8.23
CA LYS A 103 -10.85 -11.56 7.40
C LYS A 103 -10.65 -11.28 5.91
N MET A 104 -11.17 -12.18 5.08
CA MET A 104 -11.28 -11.91 3.64
C MET A 104 -12.47 -10.99 3.35
N ILE A 105 -12.28 -10.06 2.44
CA ILE A 105 -13.30 -9.12 1.96
C ILE A 105 -13.44 -9.19 0.44
N LEU A 106 -14.49 -8.56 -0.11
CA LEU A 106 -14.75 -8.43 -1.55
C LEU A 106 -14.67 -9.77 -2.30
N GLY A 107 -15.36 -10.80 -1.77
CA GLY A 107 -15.42 -12.11 -2.43
C GLY A 107 -14.10 -12.87 -2.38
N GLY A 108 -13.29 -12.71 -1.33
CA GLY A 108 -12.03 -13.44 -1.13
C GLY A 108 -10.85 -12.89 -1.92
N ARG A 109 -10.93 -11.65 -2.41
CA ARG A 109 -9.86 -11.00 -3.21
C ARG A 109 -8.84 -10.26 -2.36
N TYR A 110 -9.28 -9.76 -1.19
CA TYR A 110 -8.44 -8.97 -0.29
C TYR A 110 -8.58 -9.49 1.12
N GLN A 111 -7.55 -9.30 1.93
CA GLN A 111 -7.58 -9.56 3.36
C GLN A 111 -7.54 -8.21 4.10
N GLU A 112 -8.48 -7.99 5.01
CA GLU A 112 -8.48 -6.86 5.94
C GLU A 112 -8.03 -7.37 7.31
N GLN A 113 -7.15 -6.62 7.97
CA GLN A 113 -6.71 -6.87 9.34
C GLN A 113 -7.00 -5.62 10.18
N LYS A 114 -7.71 -5.79 11.29
CA LYS A 114 -8.01 -4.72 12.25
C LYS A 114 -7.30 -5.00 13.56
N HIS A 115 -6.41 -4.11 13.92
CA HIS A 115 -5.56 -4.22 15.11
C HIS A 115 -6.08 -3.30 16.21
N LYS A 116 -6.12 -3.80 17.45
CA LYS A 116 -6.53 -3.02 18.63
C LYS A 116 -5.66 -3.36 19.82
N GLY A 117 -5.23 -2.33 20.54
CA GLY A 117 -4.39 -2.49 21.71
C GLY A 117 -4.23 -1.21 22.50
N LYS A 118 -3.19 -1.17 23.34
CA LYS A 118 -2.76 0.05 24.04
C LYS A 118 -1.27 0.23 23.82
N MET A 119 -0.88 1.43 23.37
CA MET A 119 0.51 1.82 23.17
C MET A 119 0.76 3.15 23.87
N MET A 120 1.84 3.24 24.65
CA MET A 120 2.20 4.46 25.38
C MET A 120 1.05 5.03 26.24
N GLY A 121 0.20 4.16 26.80
CA GLY A 121 -0.96 4.54 27.60
C GLY A 121 -2.20 5.00 26.83
N MET A 122 -2.15 5.07 25.51
CA MET A 122 -3.25 5.46 24.62
C MET A 122 -3.89 4.24 23.95
N ASP A 123 -5.17 4.35 23.61
CA ASP A 123 -5.84 3.33 22.79
C ASP A 123 -5.25 3.37 21.38
N PHE A 124 -4.87 2.21 20.89
CA PHE A 124 -4.30 2.01 19.56
C PHE A 124 -5.27 1.26 18.68
N GLU A 125 -5.47 1.77 17.46
CA GLU A 125 -6.22 1.13 16.40
C GLU A 125 -5.44 1.25 15.09
N GLY A 126 -5.28 0.13 14.37
CA GLY A 126 -4.65 0.09 13.06
C GLY A 126 -5.44 -0.78 12.08
N ILE A 127 -5.32 -0.48 10.81
CA ILE A 127 -5.93 -1.24 9.72
C ILE A 127 -4.85 -1.54 8.68
N SER A 128 -4.73 -2.82 8.33
CA SER A 128 -3.95 -3.29 7.19
C SER A 128 -4.87 -3.90 6.14
N THR A 129 -4.52 -3.71 4.87
CA THR A 129 -5.11 -4.47 3.76
C THR A 129 -4.00 -5.20 3.04
N LEU A 130 -4.18 -6.50 2.80
CA LEU A 130 -3.30 -7.32 1.97
C LEU A 130 -4.03 -7.70 0.69
N ALA A 131 -3.38 -7.46 -0.44
CA ALA A 131 -3.85 -7.80 -1.79
C ALA A 131 -2.82 -8.68 -2.50
N TYR A 132 -3.28 -9.54 -3.39
CA TYR A 132 -2.43 -10.22 -4.36
C TYR A 132 -2.91 -9.91 -5.78
N ASN A 133 -2.01 -9.42 -6.61
CA ASN A 133 -2.31 -9.11 -8.01
C ASN A 133 -1.90 -10.27 -8.90
N ASN A 134 -2.87 -10.94 -9.53
CA ASN A 134 -2.63 -12.07 -10.42
C ASN A 134 -1.77 -11.71 -11.64
N ALA A 135 -1.82 -10.47 -12.12
CA ALA A 135 -1.06 -10.04 -13.30
C ALA A 135 0.42 -9.75 -12.97
N SER A 136 0.71 -9.01 -11.88
CA SER A 136 2.09 -8.73 -11.46
C SER A 136 2.70 -9.85 -10.62
N GLN A 137 1.88 -10.78 -10.12
CA GLN A 137 2.27 -11.87 -9.21
C GLN A 137 2.97 -11.36 -7.94
N GLU A 138 2.47 -10.25 -7.40
CA GLU A 138 2.99 -9.61 -6.21
C GLU A 138 1.90 -9.34 -5.18
N TYR A 139 2.28 -9.37 -3.91
CA TYR A 139 1.47 -8.86 -2.82
C TYR A 139 1.68 -7.36 -2.68
N THR A 140 0.60 -6.67 -2.32
CA THR A 140 0.63 -5.29 -1.85
C THR A 140 0.00 -5.24 -0.47
N THR A 141 0.67 -4.59 0.48
CA THR A 141 0.10 -4.31 1.80
C THR A 141 -0.01 -2.81 2.01
N THR A 142 -1.07 -2.39 2.71
CA THR A 142 -1.23 -1.02 3.19
C THR A 142 -1.37 -1.00 4.70
N TRP A 143 -0.99 0.10 5.34
CA TRP A 143 -1.15 0.31 6.78
C TRP A 143 -1.56 1.73 7.07
N ILE A 144 -2.56 1.90 7.93
CA ILE A 144 -2.98 3.16 8.55
C ILE A 144 -3.29 2.91 10.02
N ASP A 145 -3.06 3.91 10.87
CA ASP A 145 -3.38 3.83 12.29
C ASP A 145 -3.79 5.20 12.86
N ASN A 146 -4.26 5.20 14.09
CA ASN A 146 -4.72 6.41 14.78
C ASN A 146 -3.60 7.22 15.44
N MET A 147 -2.34 6.83 15.26
CA MET A 147 -1.16 7.56 15.79
C MET A 147 -0.44 8.36 14.71
N ALA A 148 -0.77 8.14 13.43
CA ALA A 148 -0.18 8.82 12.29
C ALA A 148 -1.25 9.29 11.29
N THR A 149 -0.87 10.12 10.32
CA THR A 149 -1.75 10.60 9.23
C THR A 149 -1.31 10.11 7.86
N GLY A 150 -0.16 9.46 7.78
CA GLY A 150 0.37 8.88 6.54
C GLY A 150 -0.13 7.45 6.33
N MET A 151 -0.22 7.03 5.08
CA MET A 151 -0.44 5.64 4.70
C MET A 151 0.90 5.02 4.28
N MET A 152 1.21 3.85 4.83
CA MET A 152 2.32 3.04 4.36
C MET A 152 1.83 2.08 3.28
N ILE A 153 2.60 1.93 2.21
CA ILE A 153 2.31 1.01 1.09
C ILE A 153 3.60 0.26 0.77
N ALA A 154 3.54 -1.06 0.77
CA ALA A 154 4.67 -1.90 0.41
C ALA A 154 4.26 -3.04 -0.51
N THR A 155 5.17 -3.48 -1.36
CA THR A 155 4.99 -4.63 -2.26
C THR A 155 6.01 -5.71 -1.95
N GLY A 156 5.66 -6.96 -2.27
CA GLY A 156 6.55 -8.08 -2.00
C GLY A 156 6.11 -9.39 -2.62
N LYS A 157 7.03 -10.36 -2.60
CA LYS A 157 6.80 -11.71 -3.11
C LYS A 157 6.95 -12.73 -2.00
N PHE A 158 6.09 -13.74 -2.04
CA PHE A 158 6.18 -14.88 -1.14
C PHE A 158 7.26 -15.86 -1.60
N ASP A 159 8.14 -16.23 -0.69
CA ASP A 159 9.11 -17.29 -0.88
C ASP A 159 8.61 -18.57 -0.16
N PRO A 160 8.24 -19.63 -0.90
CA PRO A 160 7.75 -20.87 -0.31
C PRO A 160 8.83 -21.63 0.46
N SER A 161 10.11 -21.42 0.19
CA SER A 161 11.22 -22.12 0.86
C SER A 161 11.39 -21.66 2.31
N SER A 162 11.28 -20.36 2.54
CA SER A 162 11.33 -19.71 3.86
C SER A 162 9.95 -19.49 4.48
N LYS A 163 8.88 -19.76 3.74
CA LYS A 163 7.49 -19.44 4.10
C LYS A 163 7.32 -17.97 4.49
N SER A 164 8.03 -17.09 3.84
CA SER A 164 7.99 -15.65 4.16
C SER A 164 7.68 -14.77 2.96
N THR A 165 7.10 -13.60 3.24
CA THR A 165 6.96 -12.51 2.28
C THR A 165 7.83 -11.35 2.73
N THR A 166 8.74 -10.92 1.87
CA THR A 166 9.52 -9.71 2.09
C THR A 166 8.84 -8.56 1.37
N PHE A 167 8.37 -7.59 2.14
CA PHE A 167 7.78 -6.35 1.64
C PHE A 167 8.80 -5.22 1.67
N SER A 168 8.78 -4.37 0.64
CA SER A 168 9.57 -3.16 0.56
C SER A 168 8.68 -1.99 0.15
N GLY A 169 8.87 -0.84 0.79
CA GLY A 169 8.11 0.36 0.53
C GLY A 169 8.87 1.61 0.91
N GLU A 170 8.24 2.75 0.67
CA GLU A 170 8.76 4.05 1.07
C GLU A 170 7.71 4.78 1.90
N MET A 171 8.17 5.54 2.88
CA MET A 171 7.33 6.42 3.70
C MET A 171 8.02 7.76 3.87
N VAL A 172 7.25 8.79 4.19
CA VAL A 172 7.83 10.08 4.59
C VAL A 172 8.15 10.01 6.08
N ASP A 173 9.42 10.19 6.42
CA ASP A 173 9.86 10.30 7.81
C ASP A 173 9.33 11.60 8.40
N PRO A 174 8.56 11.57 9.51
CA PRO A 174 7.92 12.76 10.06
C PRO A 174 8.92 13.79 10.64
N MET A 175 10.11 13.34 11.03
CA MET A 175 11.13 14.21 11.62
C MET A 175 11.94 14.94 10.54
N SER A 176 12.44 14.20 9.56
CA SER A 176 13.25 14.77 8.48
C SER A 176 12.43 15.31 7.31
N LYS A 177 11.16 14.92 7.17
CA LYS A 177 10.25 15.19 6.05
C LYS A 177 10.77 14.67 4.70
N LYS A 178 11.68 13.71 4.73
CA LYS A 178 12.25 13.08 3.55
C LYS A 178 11.66 11.69 3.33
N SER A 179 11.67 11.21 2.09
CA SER A 179 11.37 9.81 1.79
C SER A 179 12.40 8.90 2.43
N LYS A 180 11.92 7.80 3.01
CA LYS A 180 12.70 6.79 3.70
C LYS A 180 12.19 5.42 3.29
N LYS A 181 13.10 4.54 2.91
CA LYS A 181 12.79 3.14 2.63
C LYS A 181 12.54 2.37 3.92
N TYR A 182 11.68 1.38 3.85
CA TYR A 182 11.49 0.41 4.93
C TYR A 182 11.30 -0.99 4.34
N ARG A 183 11.61 -1.99 5.14
CA ARG A 183 11.47 -3.40 4.78
C ARG A 183 10.75 -4.14 5.90
N GLN A 184 9.84 -5.03 5.52
CA GLN A 184 9.14 -5.92 6.44
C GLN A 184 9.25 -7.35 5.96
N VAL A 185 9.39 -8.29 6.88
CA VAL A 185 9.38 -9.73 6.61
C VAL A 185 8.27 -10.36 7.43
N VAL A 186 7.31 -10.96 6.74
CA VAL A 186 6.22 -11.72 7.37
C VAL A 186 6.49 -13.20 7.15
N THR A 187 6.68 -13.94 8.21
CA THR A 187 6.99 -15.39 8.18
C THR A 187 5.84 -16.19 8.78
N ILE A 188 5.34 -17.18 8.05
CA ILE A 188 4.37 -18.17 8.53
C ILE A 188 5.17 -19.28 9.23
N ILE A 189 5.13 -19.31 10.55
CA ILE A 189 5.84 -20.34 11.36
C ILE A 189 5.05 -21.65 11.29
N ASP A 190 3.76 -21.58 11.61
CA ASP A 190 2.78 -22.66 11.50
C ASP A 190 1.37 -22.09 11.31
N ASN A 191 0.34 -22.94 11.35
CA ASN A 191 -1.05 -22.53 11.12
C ASN A 191 -1.60 -21.55 12.18
N ASP A 192 -1.00 -21.52 13.35
CA ASP A 192 -1.45 -20.72 14.49
C ASP A 192 -0.40 -19.70 14.95
N THR A 193 0.72 -19.58 14.24
CA THR A 193 1.82 -18.68 14.61
C THR A 193 2.41 -17.99 13.39
N GLN A 194 2.47 -16.68 13.43
CA GLN A 194 3.14 -15.83 12.43
C GLN A 194 4.07 -14.85 13.12
N LYS A 195 5.10 -14.40 12.41
CA LYS A 195 6.03 -13.39 12.88
C LYS A 195 6.18 -12.32 11.80
N MET A 196 6.05 -11.06 12.19
CA MET A 196 6.40 -9.91 11.36
C MET A 196 7.60 -9.21 11.96
N GLU A 197 8.59 -8.89 11.14
CA GLU A 197 9.77 -8.13 11.51
C GLU A 197 9.88 -6.91 10.60
N SER A 198 10.03 -5.73 11.18
CA SER A 198 10.31 -4.49 10.44
C SER A 198 11.75 -4.07 10.66
N PHE A 199 12.33 -3.58 9.58
CA PHE A 199 13.71 -3.11 9.55
C PHE A 199 13.75 -1.65 9.14
N ASP A 200 14.58 -0.91 9.83
CA ASP A 200 14.81 0.51 9.67
C ASP A 200 16.31 0.78 9.45
N GLU A 201 16.66 1.98 8.99
CA GLU A 201 18.03 2.38 8.75
C GLU A 201 18.50 3.39 9.78
N THR A 202 19.72 3.18 10.27
CA THR A 202 20.43 4.19 11.06
C THR A 202 20.88 5.37 10.17
N PRO A 203 21.25 6.53 10.73
CA PRO A 203 21.72 7.67 9.94
C PRO A 203 22.94 7.38 9.05
N ASP A 204 23.74 6.35 9.40
CA ASP A 204 24.87 5.88 8.59
C ASP A 204 24.48 4.78 7.56
N GLY A 205 23.17 4.55 7.38
CA GLY A 205 22.62 3.64 6.37
C GLY A 205 22.69 2.16 6.70
N LYS A 206 22.95 1.80 7.98
CA LYS A 206 22.91 0.39 8.41
C LYS A 206 21.52 -0.01 8.82
N GLU A 207 21.05 -1.13 8.26
CA GLU A 207 19.76 -1.69 8.61
C GLU A 207 19.80 -2.33 10.01
N PHE A 208 18.71 -2.15 10.77
CA PHE A 208 18.49 -2.84 12.05
C PHE A 208 17.02 -3.21 12.21
N LYS A 209 16.75 -4.27 12.98
CA LYS A 209 15.37 -4.63 13.32
C LYS A 209 14.80 -3.60 14.30
N SER A 210 13.81 -2.85 13.85
CA SER A 210 13.13 -1.81 14.64
C SER A 210 11.85 -2.30 15.30
N MET A 211 11.20 -3.34 14.75
CA MET A 211 9.98 -3.91 15.32
C MET A 211 9.89 -5.41 15.05
N GLU A 212 9.29 -6.11 15.99
CA GLU A 212 8.85 -7.50 15.83
C GLU A 212 7.44 -7.66 16.39
N ILE A 213 6.57 -8.35 15.66
CA ILE A 213 5.26 -8.78 16.13
C ILE A 213 5.20 -10.29 16.03
N LEU A 214 4.98 -10.96 17.17
CA LEU A 214 4.66 -12.38 17.22
C LEU A 214 3.14 -12.52 17.35
N MET A 215 2.51 -13.07 16.32
CA MET A 215 1.07 -13.29 16.26
C MET A 215 0.75 -14.75 16.60
N LYS A 216 -0.16 -14.96 17.53
CA LYS A 216 -0.65 -16.29 17.91
C LYS A 216 -2.18 -16.32 17.77
N ARG A 217 -2.69 -17.32 17.04
CA ARG A 217 -4.13 -17.49 16.85
C ARG A 217 -4.84 -17.64 18.19
N LYS A 218 -5.88 -16.85 18.37
CA LYS A 218 -6.76 -16.99 19.55
C LYS A 218 -7.68 -18.20 19.35
N LYS A 219 -7.60 -19.17 20.26
CA LYS A 219 -8.47 -20.35 20.31
C LYS A 219 -9.81 -20.00 20.99
#